data_451af1fd09c0fe48121bf14b4c8d301c
#
_entry.id   451af1fd09c0fe48121bf14b4c8d301c
#
_cell.length_a   1.000
_cell.length_b   1.000
_cell.length_c   1.000
_cell.angle_alpha   90.00
_cell.angle_beta   90.00
_cell.angle_gamma   90.00
#
_symmetry.space_group_name_H-M   'P 1'
#
loop_
_entity.id
_entity.type
_entity.pdbx_description
1 polymer ?
#
loop_
_entity_poly.entity_id
_entity_poly.type
_entity_poly.pdbx_seq_one_letter_code
_entity_poly.pdbx_strand_id
1 'polypeptide(L)'
;HSWYRRQRQMCIRDRDINEGADIIMIKPALAYLDVIHVIKETFKIPTFAYQVSGEFSMLKNAIDQKWLDNDVMLESLLSIKRAGADAILSYAAKDISKEINNK
;
A
#
# COMPACT_ATOMS: atom_id res chain seq x y z
N HIS A 1 2.60 -2.75 20.47
CA HIS A 1 1.81 -3.70 19.70
C HIS A 1 2.08 -3.61 18.21
N SER A 2 2.10 -2.40 17.65
CA SER A 2 2.34 -2.25 16.22
C SER A 2 3.76 -2.65 15.83
N TRP A 3 4.74 -2.38 16.70
CA TRP A 3 6.13 -2.79 16.46
C TRP A 3 6.27 -4.30 16.45
N TYR A 4 5.64 -4.98 17.40
CA TYR A 4 5.67 -6.43 17.48
C TYR A 4 5.02 -7.08 16.26
N ARG A 5 3.87 -6.55 15.86
CA ARG A 5 3.14 -7.03 14.68
C ARG A 5 3.96 -6.83 13.42
N ARG A 6 4.62 -5.71 13.29
CA ARG A 6 5.46 -5.39 12.14
C ARG A 6 6.64 -6.35 12.04
N GLN A 7 7.29 -6.62 13.16
CA GLN A 7 8.41 -7.55 13.19
C GLN A 7 7.97 -8.96 12.81
N ARG A 8 6.80 -9.37 13.27
CA ARG A 8 6.24 -10.66 12.92
C ARG A 8 5.90 -10.74 11.43
N GLN A 9 5.35 -9.66 10.86
CA GLN A 9 5.08 -9.56 9.44
C GLN A 9 6.36 -9.75 8.63
N MET A 10 7.42 -9.10 9.02
CA MET A 10 8.70 -9.20 8.33
C MET A 10 9.26 -10.61 8.37
N CYS A 11 9.15 -11.29 9.51
CA CYS A 11 9.59 -12.68 9.63
C CYS A 11 8.82 -13.60 8.70
N ILE A 12 7.52 -13.40 8.58
CA ILE A 12 6.67 -14.18 7.67
C ILE A 12 7.07 -13.93 6.23
N ARG A 13 7.32 -12.68 5.85
CA ARG A 13 7.74 -12.33 4.49
C ARG A 13 9.11 -12.91 4.16
N ASP A 14 10.04 -12.87 5.11
CA ASP A 14 11.36 -13.49 4.97
C ASP A 14 11.21 -14.97 4.64
N ARG A 15 10.37 -15.66 5.40
CA ARG A 15 10.15 -17.09 5.20
C ARG A 15 9.58 -17.36 3.82
N ASP A 16 8.59 -16.56 3.39
CA ASP A 16 7.98 -16.72 2.08
C ASP A 16 9.00 -16.56 0.96
N ILE A 17 9.89 -15.58 1.09
CA ILE A 17 10.94 -15.33 0.10
C ILE A 17 11.92 -16.49 0.07
N ASN A 18 12.33 -16.95 1.23
CA ASN A 18 13.28 -18.09 1.33
C ASN A 18 12.68 -19.37 0.78
N GLU A 19 11.36 -19.48 0.76
CA GLU A 19 10.66 -20.64 0.20
C GLU A 19 10.43 -20.48 -1.31
N GLY A 20 10.93 -19.42 -1.92
CA GLY A 20 10.90 -19.22 -3.36
C GLY A 20 9.78 -18.34 -3.87
N ALA A 21 9.21 -17.49 -3.01
CA ALA A 21 8.20 -16.54 -3.46
C ALA A 21 8.80 -15.54 -4.43
N ASP A 22 8.15 -15.34 -5.58
CA ASP A 22 8.61 -14.40 -6.60
C ASP A 22 8.00 -13.02 -6.43
N ILE A 23 6.87 -12.91 -5.73
CA ILE A 23 6.13 -11.67 -5.52
C ILE A 23 5.63 -11.64 -4.09
N ILE A 24 5.68 -10.46 -3.46
CA ILE A 24 5.12 -10.27 -2.13
C ILE A 24 4.00 -9.25 -2.21
N MET A 25 2.88 -9.55 -1.56
CA MET A 25 1.79 -8.60 -1.42
C MET A 25 1.68 -8.15 0.03
N ILE A 26 1.58 -6.85 0.25
CA ILE A 26 1.46 -6.26 1.58
C ILE A 26 0.10 -5.57 1.70
N LYS A 27 -0.63 -5.90 2.74
CA LYS A 27 -1.95 -5.33 3.04
C LYS A 27 -2.19 -5.31 4.54
N PRO A 28 -2.84 -4.30 5.08
CA PRO A 28 -3.27 -3.06 4.44
C PRO A 28 -2.06 -2.15 4.15
N ALA A 29 -2.04 -1.55 2.97
CA ALA A 29 -0.84 -0.87 2.47
C ALA A 29 -0.46 0.36 3.29
N LEU A 30 -1.41 1.23 3.60
CA LEU A 30 -1.11 2.49 4.31
C LEU A 30 -0.57 2.27 5.72
N ALA A 31 -1.02 1.22 6.39
CA ALA A 31 -0.56 0.93 7.74
C ALA A 31 0.86 0.36 7.77
N TYR A 32 1.36 -0.10 6.62
CA TYR A 32 2.64 -0.81 6.54
C TYR A 32 3.57 -0.25 5.46
N LEU A 33 3.57 1.07 5.29
CA LEU A 33 4.47 1.72 4.32
C LEU A 33 5.93 1.43 4.64
N ASP A 34 6.27 1.37 5.91
CA ASP A 34 7.61 1.06 6.36
C ASP A 34 8.01 -0.38 6.03
N VAL A 35 7.07 -1.31 6.13
CA VAL A 35 7.29 -2.71 5.78
C VAL A 35 7.53 -2.83 4.26
N ILE A 36 6.74 -2.12 3.46
CA ILE A 36 6.93 -2.10 2.01
C ILE A 36 8.34 -1.63 1.67
N HIS A 37 8.78 -0.55 2.30
CA HIS A 37 10.10 0.01 2.05
C HIS A 37 11.20 -0.98 2.41
N VAL A 38 11.13 -1.58 3.60
CA VAL A 38 12.15 -2.51 4.07
C VAL A 38 12.22 -3.75 3.19
N ILE A 39 11.07 -4.32 2.84
CA ILE A 39 11.01 -5.51 2.00
C ILE A 39 11.61 -5.21 0.62
N LYS A 40 11.22 -4.09 0.01
CA LYS A 40 11.70 -3.72 -1.32
C LYS A 40 13.21 -3.48 -1.30
N GLU A 41 13.71 -2.75 -0.31
CA GLU A 41 15.13 -2.45 -0.21
C GLU A 41 15.99 -3.68 0.09
N THR A 42 15.46 -4.58 0.91
CA THR A 42 16.20 -5.76 1.35
C THR A 42 16.25 -6.85 0.28
N PHE A 43 15.14 -7.14 -0.35
CA PHE A 43 15.03 -8.30 -1.25
C PHE A 43 14.97 -7.92 -2.72
N LYS A 44 14.56 -6.70 -3.04
CA LYS A 44 14.50 -6.17 -4.41
C LYS A 44 13.69 -7.04 -5.37
N ILE A 45 12.64 -7.66 -4.86
CA ILE A 45 11.70 -8.44 -5.66
C ILE A 45 10.42 -7.65 -5.87
N PRO A 46 9.59 -8.02 -6.86
CA PRO A 46 8.31 -7.31 -7.07
C PRO A 46 7.48 -7.30 -5.79
N THR A 47 7.13 -6.11 -5.34
CA THR A 47 6.38 -5.89 -4.11
C THR A 47 5.06 -5.20 -4.47
N PHE A 48 3.95 -5.89 -4.24
CA PHE A 48 2.63 -5.38 -4.52
C PHE A 48 1.99 -4.91 -3.22
N ALA A 49 1.24 -3.83 -3.29
CA ALA A 49 0.54 -3.28 -2.14
C ALA A 49 -0.96 -3.26 -2.41
N TYR A 50 -1.76 -3.62 -1.42
CA TYR A 50 -3.21 -3.62 -1.54
C TYR A 50 -3.80 -2.60 -0.58
N GLN A 51 -4.46 -1.59 -1.14
CA GLN A 51 -5.28 -0.68 -0.35
C GLN A 51 -6.63 -1.36 -0.15
N VAL A 52 -6.81 -1.94 1.03
CA VAL A 52 -7.99 -2.77 1.31
C VAL A 52 -9.26 -1.92 1.41
N SER A 53 -10.41 -2.60 1.37
CA SER A 53 -11.70 -1.92 1.36
C SER A 53 -11.89 -0.99 2.56
N GLY A 54 -11.40 -1.38 3.73
CA GLY A 54 -11.48 -0.55 4.93
C GLY A 54 -10.73 0.76 4.79
N GLU A 55 -9.53 0.72 4.23
CA GLU A 55 -8.74 1.93 3.97
C GLU A 55 -9.43 2.83 2.96
N PHE A 56 -9.93 2.24 1.88
CA PHE A 56 -10.64 2.99 0.85
C PHE A 56 -11.89 3.65 1.43
N SER A 57 -12.68 2.90 2.20
CA SER A 57 -13.91 3.41 2.81
C SER A 57 -13.63 4.56 3.77
N MET A 58 -12.57 4.43 4.55
CA MET A 58 -12.17 5.47 5.50
C MET A 58 -11.85 6.78 4.79
N LEU A 59 -11.03 6.71 3.73
CA LEU A 59 -10.65 7.88 2.96
C LEU A 59 -11.84 8.45 2.20
N LYS A 60 -12.65 7.60 1.58
CA LYS A 60 -13.81 8.03 0.82
C LYS A 60 -14.82 8.72 1.73
N ASN A 61 -15.06 8.18 2.91
CA ASN A 61 -15.98 8.78 3.86
C ASN A 61 -15.46 10.15 4.33
N ALA A 62 -14.18 10.27 4.61
CA ALA A 62 -13.59 11.54 5.03
C ALA A 62 -13.70 12.60 3.92
N ILE A 63 -13.54 12.19 2.67
CA ILE A 63 -13.72 13.09 1.52
C ILE A 63 -15.18 13.51 1.41
N ASP A 64 -16.11 12.59 1.51
CA ASP A 64 -17.55 12.86 1.42
C ASP A 64 -18.04 13.79 2.53
N GLN A 65 -17.47 13.66 3.72
CA GLN A 65 -17.80 14.52 4.85
C GLN A 65 -17.03 15.84 4.84
N LYS A 66 -16.17 16.04 3.85
CA LYS A 66 -15.33 17.24 3.68
C LYS A 66 -14.35 17.44 4.83
N TRP A 67 -13.98 16.36 5.51
CA TRP A 67 -12.90 16.41 6.49
C TRP A 67 -11.54 16.46 5.82
N LEU A 68 -11.43 15.85 4.61
CA LEU A 68 -10.22 15.84 3.82
C LEU A 68 -10.55 16.26 2.38
N ASP A 69 -9.56 16.80 1.69
CA ASP A 69 -9.71 17.19 0.29
C ASP A 69 -9.76 15.95 -0.62
N ASN A 70 -10.32 16.14 -1.81
CA ASN A 70 -10.42 15.08 -2.82
C ASN A 70 -9.05 14.51 -3.19
N ASP A 71 -7.99 15.30 -3.07
CA ASP A 71 -6.65 14.89 -3.44
C ASP A 71 -6.05 13.84 -2.51
N VAL A 72 -6.63 13.63 -1.34
CA VAL A 72 -6.06 12.71 -0.35
C VAL A 72 -6.03 11.26 -0.86
N MET A 73 -6.98 10.88 -1.70
CA MET A 73 -6.99 9.52 -2.26
C MET A 73 -5.76 9.30 -3.15
N LEU A 74 -5.46 10.25 -4.03
CA LEU A 74 -4.27 10.18 -4.86
C LEU A 74 -3.00 10.24 -4.01
N GLU A 75 -2.97 11.10 -3.01
CA GLU A 75 -1.81 11.21 -2.12
C GLU A 75 -1.53 9.91 -1.39
N SER A 76 -2.58 9.22 -0.95
CA SER A 76 -2.41 7.94 -0.26
C SER A 76 -1.74 6.90 -1.18
N LEU A 77 -2.17 6.85 -2.44
CA LEU A 77 -1.60 5.93 -3.41
C LEU A 77 -0.16 6.32 -3.77
N LEU A 78 0.11 7.62 -3.88
CA LEU A 78 1.48 8.09 -4.13
C LEU A 78 2.41 7.74 -2.97
N SER A 79 1.91 7.79 -1.73
CA SER A 79 2.69 7.41 -0.56
C SER A 79 3.09 5.93 -0.63
N ILE A 80 2.17 5.08 -1.06
CA ILE A 80 2.44 3.66 -1.23
C ILE A 80 3.50 3.45 -2.32
N LYS A 81 3.40 4.17 -3.41
CA LYS A 81 4.38 4.09 -4.49
C LYS A 81 5.75 4.55 -4.02
N ARG A 82 5.81 5.67 -3.29
CA ARG A 82 7.08 6.19 -2.77
C ARG A 82 7.74 5.22 -1.80
N ALA A 83 6.95 4.43 -1.08
CA ALA A 83 7.49 3.42 -0.18
C ALA A 83 8.21 2.30 -0.94
N GLY A 84 7.88 2.12 -2.22
CA GLY A 84 8.57 1.16 -3.07
C GLY A 84 7.70 0.12 -3.75
N ALA A 85 6.38 0.25 -3.67
CA ALA A 85 5.49 -0.72 -4.31
C ALA A 85 5.61 -0.65 -5.83
N ASP A 86 5.72 -1.80 -6.46
CA ASP A 86 5.78 -1.91 -7.92
C ASP A 86 4.40 -1.86 -8.54
N ALA A 87 3.38 -2.32 -7.82
CA ALA A 87 2.00 -2.25 -8.27
C ALA A 87 1.10 -2.04 -7.06
N ILE A 88 -0.01 -1.36 -7.28
CA ILE A 88 -0.97 -1.05 -6.21
C ILE A 88 -2.36 -1.51 -6.64
N LEU A 89 -2.97 -2.33 -5.80
CA LEU A 89 -4.36 -2.76 -5.98
C LEU A 89 -5.24 -1.86 -5.11
N SER A 90 -6.24 -1.24 -5.71
CA SER A 90 -7.09 -0.31 -4.98
C SER A 90 -8.46 -0.21 -5.65
N TYR A 91 -9.49 -0.02 -4.83
CA TYR A 91 -10.83 0.26 -5.34
C TYR A 91 -10.92 1.62 -6.02
N ALA A 92 -9.94 2.50 -5.78
CA ALA A 92 -9.89 3.82 -6.39
C ALA A 92 -9.13 3.86 -7.71
N ALA A 93 -8.56 2.73 -8.15
CA ALA A 93 -7.65 2.71 -9.29
C ALA A 93 -8.23 3.32 -10.55
N LYS A 94 -9.49 3.00 -10.86
CA LYS A 94 -10.15 3.49 -12.06
C LYS A 94 -10.30 5.01 -12.05
N ASP A 95 -10.76 5.57 -10.93
CA ASP A 95 -10.98 7.00 -10.79
C ASP A 95 -9.66 7.77 -10.80
N ILE A 96 -8.66 7.24 -10.13
CA ILE A 96 -7.34 7.86 -10.07
C ILE A 96 -6.65 7.83 -11.43
N SER A 97 -6.79 6.74 -12.18
CA SER A 97 -6.25 6.66 -13.54
C SER A 97 -6.83 7.75 -14.44
N LYS A 98 -8.13 7.98 -14.35
CA LYS A 98 -8.78 9.04 -15.12
C LYS A 98 -8.25 10.42 -14.74
N GLU A 99 -8.08 10.66 -13.44
CA GLU A 99 -7.57 11.93 -12.96
C GLU A 99 -6.16 12.20 -13.47
N ILE A 100 -5.29 11.20 -13.42
CA ILE A 100 -3.92 11.31 -13.91
C ILE A 100 -3.89 11.57 -15.42
N ASN A 101 -4.69 10.81 -16.17
CA ASN A 101 -4.71 10.92 -17.62
C ASN A 101 -5.30 12.24 -18.13
N ASN A 102 -6.11 12.91 -17.32
CA ASN A 102 -6.72 14.19 -17.68
C ASN A 102 -5.85 15.38 -17.30
N LYS A 103 -4.75 15.14 -16.63
CA LYS A 103 -3.76 16.16 -16.30
C LYS A 103 -2.64 16.16 -17.33
#